data_6b142dc407d16a8856ee2d1a739c4ca7
#
_entry.id   6b142dc407d16a8856ee2d1a739c4ca7
#
_cell.length_a   1.000
_cell.length_b   1.000
_cell.length_c   1.000
_cell.angle_alpha   90.00
_cell.angle_beta   90.00
_cell.angle_gamma   90.00
#
_symmetry.space_group_name_H-M   'P 1'
#
loop_
_entity.id
_entity.type
_entity.pdbx_description
1 polymer ?
#
loop_
_entity_poly.entity_id
_entity_poly.type
_entity_poly.pdbx_seq_one_letter_code
_entity_poly.pdbx_strand_id
1 'polypeptide(L)' 'MNYNEEQTKHIVEAYQSNPNRETVEALAKELSKSIKSIIGKLSREGVYRREIYKTK' A
#
# COMPACT_ATOMS: atom_id res chain seq x y z
N MET A 1 6.91 12.61 3.79
CA MET A 1 5.55 12.55 4.19
C MET A 1 5.29 11.42 5.13
N ASN A 2 4.63 11.74 6.21
CA ASN A 2 4.43 10.75 7.25
C ASN A 2 2.99 10.31 7.32
N TYR A 3 2.81 9.05 7.66
CA TYR A 3 1.51 8.51 7.94
C TYR A 3 1.38 8.34 9.44
N ASN A 4 0.21 8.63 9.99
CA ASN A 4 0.02 8.36 11.40
C ASN A 4 -0.28 6.88 11.59
N GLU A 5 -0.43 6.47 12.85
CA GLU A 5 -0.61 5.05 13.14
C GLU A 5 -1.88 4.49 12.54
N GLU A 6 -2.94 5.27 12.56
CA GLU A 6 -4.20 4.82 12.00
C GLU A 6 -4.10 4.63 10.50
N GLN A 7 -3.46 5.56 9.84
CA GLN A 7 -3.29 5.45 8.40
C GLN A 7 -2.41 4.26 8.05
N THR A 8 -1.34 4.08 8.79
CA THR A 8 -0.45 2.96 8.56
C THR A 8 -1.19 1.65 8.72
N LYS A 9 -1.95 1.53 9.79
CA LYS A 9 -2.70 0.32 10.04
C LYS A 9 -3.72 0.06 8.95
N HIS A 10 -4.41 1.10 8.53
CA HIS A 10 -5.40 0.97 7.47
C HIS A 10 -4.75 0.48 6.17
N ILE A 11 -3.63 1.07 5.81
CA ILE A 11 -2.92 0.71 4.59
C ILE A 11 -2.50 -0.75 4.65
N VAL A 12 -1.89 -1.14 5.77
CA VAL A 12 -1.39 -2.49 5.92
C VAL A 12 -2.52 -3.50 5.90
N GLU A 13 -3.55 -3.24 6.65
CA GLU A 13 -4.66 -4.19 6.74
C GLU A 13 -5.39 -4.33 5.42
N ALA A 14 -5.62 -3.21 4.74
CA ALA A 14 -6.29 -3.25 3.46
C ALA A 14 -5.48 -4.03 2.45
N TYR A 15 -4.18 -3.80 2.44
CA TYR A 15 -3.33 -4.48 1.50
C TYR A 15 -3.24 -5.97 1.81
N GLN A 16 -3.12 -6.33 3.08
CA GLN A 16 -3.03 -7.73 3.45
C GLN A 16 -4.31 -8.49 3.10
N SER A 17 -5.42 -7.79 3.17
CA SER A 17 -6.70 -8.38 2.83
C SER A 17 -6.82 -8.60 1.32
N ASN A 18 -6.33 -7.67 0.55
CA ASN A 18 -6.36 -7.72 -0.91
C ASN A 18 -5.04 -7.23 -1.46
N PRO A 19 -4.02 -8.09 -1.49
CA PRO A 19 -2.69 -7.66 -1.91
C PRO A 19 -2.59 -7.59 -3.43
N ASN A 20 -3.16 -6.54 -3.99
CA ASN A 20 -3.11 -6.35 -5.43
C ASN A 20 -2.98 -4.86 -5.73
N ARG A 21 -2.78 -4.57 -7.00
CA ARG A 21 -2.54 -3.20 -7.42
C ARG A 21 -3.76 -2.32 -7.24
N GLU A 22 -4.94 -2.88 -7.43
CA GLU A 22 -6.16 -2.10 -7.25
C GLU A 22 -6.25 -1.56 -5.84
N THR A 23 -5.88 -2.37 -4.87
CA THR A 23 -5.90 -1.92 -3.49
C THR A 23 -4.94 -0.78 -3.28
N VAL A 24 -3.75 -0.88 -3.86
CA VAL A 24 -2.77 0.18 -3.75
C VAL A 24 -3.31 1.47 -4.36
N GLU A 25 -3.92 1.36 -5.53
CA GLU A 25 -4.46 2.53 -6.20
C GLU A 25 -5.59 3.14 -5.39
N ALA A 26 -6.44 2.30 -4.82
CA ALA A 26 -7.54 2.79 -4.01
C ALA A 26 -7.03 3.51 -2.77
N LEU A 27 -6.02 2.95 -2.13
CA LEU A 27 -5.44 3.58 -0.95
C LEU A 27 -4.80 4.91 -1.30
N ALA A 28 -4.10 4.95 -2.42
CA ALA A 28 -3.48 6.20 -2.85
C ALA A 28 -4.53 7.28 -3.06
N LYS A 29 -5.61 6.91 -3.68
CA LYS A 29 -6.68 7.86 -3.94
C LYS A 29 -7.35 8.29 -2.64
N GLU A 30 -7.61 7.33 -1.79
CA GLU A 30 -8.28 7.60 -0.53
C GLU A 30 -7.49 8.56 0.35
N LEU A 31 -6.19 8.39 0.36
CA LEU A 31 -5.32 9.18 1.22
C LEU A 31 -4.70 10.36 0.50
N SER A 32 -5.06 10.56 -0.76
CA SER A 32 -4.49 11.64 -1.58
C SER A 32 -2.97 11.54 -1.66
N LYS A 33 -2.49 10.33 -1.80
CA LYS A 33 -1.06 10.08 -1.94
C LYS A 33 -0.80 9.47 -3.30
N SER A 34 0.46 9.44 -3.70
CA SER A 34 0.81 8.78 -4.95
C SER A 34 0.91 7.28 -4.73
N ILE A 35 0.77 6.54 -5.81
CA ILE A 35 0.90 5.10 -5.74
C ILE A 35 2.28 4.71 -5.23
N LYS A 36 3.30 5.44 -5.68
CA LYS A 36 4.65 5.19 -5.22
C LYS A 36 4.78 5.35 -3.72
N SER A 37 4.09 6.35 -3.19
CA SER A 37 4.14 6.61 -1.76
C SER A 37 3.54 5.44 -0.99
N ILE A 38 2.42 4.92 -1.46
CA ILE A 38 1.78 3.78 -0.80
C ILE A 38 2.68 2.55 -0.87
N ILE A 39 3.24 2.30 -2.04
CA ILE A 39 4.15 1.16 -2.20
C ILE A 39 5.35 1.30 -1.27
N GLY A 40 5.89 2.50 -1.18
CA GLY A 40 7.02 2.73 -0.29
C GLY A 40 6.65 2.47 1.15
N LYS A 41 5.46 2.89 1.56
CA LYS A 41 5.01 2.64 2.92
C LYS A 41 4.85 1.16 3.19
N LEU A 42 4.21 0.44 2.28
CA LEU A 42 4.02 -0.99 2.43
C LEU A 42 5.35 -1.72 2.49
N SER A 43 6.30 -1.27 1.68
CA SER A 43 7.62 -1.87 1.68
C SER A 43 8.32 -1.66 3.02
N ARG A 44 8.18 -0.47 3.58
CA ARG A 44 8.79 -0.19 4.87
C ARG A 44 8.17 -1.02 5.99
N GLU A 45 6.88 -1.28 5.87
CA GLU A 45 6.21 -2.11 6.87
C GLU A 45 6.47 -3.60 6.66
N GLY A 46 7.12 -3.94 5.55
CA GLY A 46 7.49 -5.31 5.30
C GLY A 46 6.35 -6.19 4.81
N VAL A 47 5.28 -5.59 4.33
CA VAL A 47 4.12 -6.36 3.86
C VAL A 47 3.94 -6.31 2.35
N TYR A 48 4.76 -5.55 1.67
CA TYR A 48 4.60 -5.41 0.23
C TYR A 48 4.96 -6.71 -0.48
N ARG A 49 4.11 -7.11 -1.40
CA ARG A 49 4.27 -8.39 -2.09
C ARG A 49 4.59 -8.15 -3.55
N ARG A 50 5.87 -8.00 -3.81
CA ARG A 50 6.37 -7.70 -5.14
C ARG A 50 6.01 -8.73 -6.17
N GLU A 51 6.03 -9.99 -5.78
CA GLU A 51 5.82 -11.07 -6.72
C GLU A 51 4.45 -11.03 -7.35
N ILE A 52 3.51 -10.35 -6.72
CA ILE A 52 2.16 -10.27 -7.26
C ILE A 52 2.12 -9.44 -8.54
N TYR A 53 3.07 -8.54 -8.68
CA TYR A 53 3.10 -7.60 -9.80
C TYR A 53 4.06 -8.00 -10.90
N LYS A 54 4.74 -9.11 -10.76
CA LYS A 54 5.66 -9.56 -11.77
C LYS A 54 4.90 -9.98 -12.98
N THR A 55 5.21 -9.38 -14.08
CA THR A 55 4.58 -9.81 -15.29
C THR A 55 5.56 -10.61 -16.06
N LYS A 56 5.60 -11.32 -16.34
CA LYS A 56 6.48 -11.95 -17.07
C LYS A 56 6.82 -12.58 -17.21
#